data_754b5bdf8bf62878cc6af597d8dcb3e7
#
_entry.id   754b5bdf8bf62878cc6af597d8dcb3e7
#
_cell.length_a   1.000
_cell.length_b   1.000
_cell.length_c   1.000
_cell.angle_alpha   90.00
_cell.angle_beta   90.00
_cell.angle_gamma   90.00
#
_symmetry.space_group_name_H-M   'P 1'
#
loop_
_entity.id
_entity.type
_entity.pdbx_description
1 polymer ?
#
loop_
_entity_poly.entity_id
_entity_poly.type
_entity_poly.pdbx_seq_one_letter_code
_entity_poly.pdbx_strand_id
1 'polypeptide(L)'
;MCERFDLIPPHGIESVEKVLQHRLNKHEVNKWKYGMSWSKILSSLKKHLLEFEKGNDFDENGLLNIAYVAESALILAEYYDIYPHGDDRVVGIVDRPIIALDIDDVVLDFKSAFEKRFGKLNEYWDGSYEISYDLNKIKNDKEFWTNLPVLNKPTFEPAMYITSRSIPIEWTKENLQKMGLPCAPVYCVPWNESKVAIMKEHNVSVLIDDKPDNYKDAVNNGIFCYLMDSPHNKWFKVPEHRRITNLDLKF
;
A
#
# COMPACT_ATOMS: atom_id res chain seq x y z
N MET A 1 19.49 -7.01 -13.41
CA MET A 1 19.22 -8.44 -13.16
C MET A 1 18.77 -9.01 -14.49
N CYS A 2 19.38 -10.08 -15.00
CA CYS A 2 18.95 -10.67 -16.28
C CYS A 2 17.70 -11.51 -16.00
N GLU A 3 16.63 -11.25 -16.74
CA GLU A 3 15.39 -12.01 -16.59
C GLU A 3 15.62 -13.47 -17.04
N ARG A 4 15.24 -14.42 -16.20
CA ARG A 4 15.48 -15.86 -16.38
C ARG A 4 14.19 -16.58 -16.77
N PHE A 5 13.61 -16.22 -17.93
CA PHE A 5 12.43 -16.89 -18.48
C PHE A 5 12.67 -18.38 -18.82
N ASP A 6 13.93 -18.78 -18.95
CA ASP A 6 14.33 -20.18 -19.14
C ASP A 6 13.98 -21.10 -17.95
N LEU A 7 13.65 -20.53 -16.79
CA LEU A 7 13.18 -21.30 -15.63
C LEU A 7 11.69 -21.65 -15.67
N ILE A 8 10.94 -21.07 -16.61
CA ILE A 8 9.48 -21.32 -16.72
C ILE A 8 9.27 -22.52 -17.67
N PRO A 9 8.46 -23.54 -17.27
CA PRO A 9 8.16 -24.69 -18.10
C PRO A 9 7.49 -24.29 -19.42
N PRO A 10 8.12 -24.50 -20.61
CA PRO A 10 7.62 -23.97 -21.88
C PRO A 10 6.26 -24.53 -22.27
N HIS A 11 6.03 -25.83 -22.13
CA HIS A 11 4.74 -26.46 -22.46
C HIS A 11 3.61 -26.03 -21.53
N GLY A 12 3.94 -25.67 -20.27
CA GLY A 12 2.98 -25.05 -19.34
C GLY A 12 2.50 -23.69 -19.86
N ILE A 13 3.44 -22.86 -20.33
CA ILE A 13 3.14 -21.53 -20.89
C ILE A 13 2.35 -21.67 -22.20
N GLU A 14 2.70 -22.57 -23.11
CA GLU A 14 1.94 -22.84 -24.33
C GLU A 14 0.48 -23.24 -24.02
N SER A 15 0.27 -24.01 -22.96
CA SER A 15 -1.08 -24.42 -22.54
C SER A 15 -1.89 -23.24 -22.01
N VAL A 16 -1.25 -22.34 -21.23
CA VAL A 16 -1.85 -21.10 -20.75
C VAL A 16 -2.18 -20.16 -21.91
N GLU A 17 -1.29 -20.03 -22.89
CA GLU A 17 -1.51 -19.23 -24.09
C GLU A 17 -2.77 -19.68 -24.85
N LYS A 18 -2.98 -20.99 -25.04
CA LYS A 18 -4.17 -21.54 -25.69
C LYS A 18 -5.46 -21.12 -24.96
N VAL A 19 -5.44 -21.12 -23.62
CA VAL A 19 -6.58 -20.64 -22.80
C VAL A 19 -6.82 -19.14 -23.04
N LEU A 20 -5.76 -18.33 -23.02
CA LEU A 20 -5.86 -16.89 -23.28
C LEU A 20 -6.40 -16.63 -24.69
N GLN A 21 -5.91 -17.32 -25.72
CA GLN A 21 -6.39 -17.21 -27.10
C GLN A 21 -7.88 -17.58 -27.22
N HIS A 22 -8.32 -18.66 -26.55
CA HIS A 22 -9.72 -19.04 -26.53
C HIS A 22 -10.61 -17.95 -25.91
N ARG A 23 -10.15 -17.31 -24.84
CA ARG A 23 -10.86 -16.18 -24.21
C ARG A 23 -10.92 -14.95 -25.12
N LEU A 24 -9.90 -14.69 -25.94
CA LEU A 24 -9.91 -13.61 -26.94
C LEU A 24 -11.04 -13.75 -27.95
N ASN A 25 -11.37 -14.97 -28.35
CA ASN A 25 -12.46 -15.23 -29.30
C ASN A 25 -13.86 -15.01 -28.70
N LYS A 26 -13.97 -14.99 -27.37
CA LYS A 26 -15.24 -14.80 -26.65
C LYS A 26 -15.41 -13.41 -26.03
N HIS A 27 -14.33 -12.67 -25.85
CA HIS A 27 -14.32 -11.41 -25.12
C HIS A 27 -13.35 -10.42 -25.77
N GLU A 28 -13.42 -9.14 -25.39
CA GLU A 28 -12.45 -8.12 -25.82
C GLU A 28 -11.02 -8.50 -25.46
N VAL A 29 -10.09 -8.13 -26.35
CA VAL A 29 -8.65 -8.39 -26.21
C VAL A 29 -8.15 -7.88 -24.87
N ASN A 30 -7.49 -8.74 -24.11
CA ASN A 30 -6.89 -8.40 -22.82
C ASN A 30 -7.88 -7.79 -21.79
N LYS A 31 -9.10 -8.28 -21.73
CA LYS A 31 -10.13 -7.81 -20.79
C LYS A 31 -9.64 -7.79 -19.34
N TRP A 32 -8.72 -8.66 -18.97
CA TRP A 32 -8.09 -8.68 -17.64
C TRP A 32 -7.33 -7.37 -17.32
N LYS A 33 -6.82 -6.64 -18.33
CA LYS A 33 -6.13 -5.36 -18.13
C LYS A 33 -7.04 -4.23 -17.63
N TYR A 34 -8.35 -4.38 -17.84
CA TYR A 34 -9.33 -3.39 -17.34
C TYR A 34 -9.75 -3.64 -15.90
N GLY A 35 -9.23 -4.69 -15.28
CA GLY A 35 -9.55 -5.09 -13.93
C GLY A 35 -10.84 -5.91 -13.82
N MET A 36 -10.81 -6.92 -12.98
CA MET A 36 -11.97 -7.72 -12.56
C MET A 36 -11.84 -7.97 -11.07
N SER A 37 -12.98 -8.19 -10.37
CA SER A 37 -12.93 -8.60 -8.98
C SER A 37 -12.13 -9.90 -8.81
N TRP A 38 -11.29 -9.95 -7.78
CA TRP A 38 -10.43 -11.10 -7.50
C TRP A 38 -11.23 -12.35 -7.16
N SER A 39 -12.36 -12.19 -6.45
CA SER A 39 -13.29 -13.28 -6.15
C SER A 39 -13.78 -13.99 -7.39
N LYS A 40 -14.02 -13.26 -8.48
CA LYS A 40 -14.45 -13.82 -9.77
C LYS A 40 -13.37 -14.68 -10.40
N ILE A 41 -12.12 -14.22 -10.38
CA ILE A 41 -10.97 -14.98 -10.89
C ILE A 41 -10.72 -16.22 -10.03
N LEU A 42 -10.76 -16.07 -8.69
CA LEU A 42 -10.64 -17.19 -7.77
C LEU A 42 -11.75 -18.24 -7.93
N SER A 43 -12.98 -17.81 -8.22
CA SER A 43 -14.08 -18.73 -8.50
C SER A 43 -13.83 -19.55 -9.75
N SER A 44 -13.32 -18.92 -10.82
CA SER A 44 -12.90 -19.60 -12.05
C SER A 44 -11.77 -20.60 -11.77
N LEU A 45 -10.74 -20.19 -11.06
CA LEU A 45 -9.60 -21.01 -10.65
C LEU A 45 -10.08 -22.26 -9.88
N LYS A 46 -10.89 -22.06 -8.85
CA LYS A 46 -11.42 -23.15 -8.01
C LYS A 46 -12.27 -24.12 -8.82
N LYS A 47 -13.10 -23.63 -9.74
CA LYS A 47 -13.92 -24.47 -10.63
C LYS A 47 -13.07 -25.42 -11.45
N HIS A 48 -12.05 -24.90 -12.14
CA HIS A 48 -11.19 -25.71 -12.99
C HIS A 48 -10.26 -26.64 -12.19
N LEU A 49 -9.80 -26.20 -11.01
CA LEU A 49 -9.03 -27.05 -10.10
C LEU A 49 -9.87 -28.25 -9.65
N LEU A 50 -11.13 -28.03 -9.26
CA LEU A 50 -12.03 -29.10 -8.82
C LEU A 50 -12.30 -30.11 -9.93
N GLU A 51 -12.48 -29.66 -11.19
CA GLU A 51 -12.65 -30.57 -12.33
C GLU A 51 -11.39 -31.41 -12.57
N PHE A 52 -10.22 -30.78 -12.48
CA PHE A 52 -8.94 -31.50 -12.60
C PHE A 52 -8.75 -32.54 -11.47
N GLU A 53 -9.09 -32.21 -10.23
CA GLU A 53 -9.04 -33.14 -9.10
C GLU A 53 -9.98 -34.36 -9.26
N LYS A 54 -11.09 -34.21 -10.00
CA LYS A 54 -12.00 -35.28 -10.38
C LYS A 54 -11.48 -36.19 -11.49
N GLY A 55 -10.33 -35.85 -12.09
CA GLY A 55 -9.75 -36.55 -13.23
C GLY A 55 -10.25 -36.05 -14.59
N ASN A 56 -10.96 -34.92 -14.62
CA ASN A 56 -11.34 -34.26 -15.87
C ASN A 56 -10.20 -33.35 -16.33
N ASP A 57 -9.29 -33.88 -17.11
CA ASP A 57 -8.09 -33.14 -17.57
C ASP A 57 -8.46 -32.00 -18.51
N PHE A 58 -9.50 -32.16 -19.36
CA PHE A 58 -9.90 -31.19 -20.38
C PHE A 58 -11.30 -30.65 -20.10
N ASP A 59 -11.53 -29.41 -20.50
CA ASP A 59 -12.86 -28.81 -20.53
C ASP A 59 -13.64 -29.20 -21.84
N GLU A 60 -14.86 -28.69 -21.96
CA GLU A 60 -15.72 -28.89 -23.14
C GLU A 60 -15.12 -28.37 -24.46
N ASN A 61 -14.13 -27.49 -24.40
CA ASN A 61 -13.45 -26.91 -25.56
C ASN A 61 -12.12 -27.62 -25.86
N GLY A 62 -11.80 -28.73 -25.16
CA GLY A 62 -10.54 -29.47 -25.29
C GLY A 62 -9.32 -28.78 -24.73
N LEU A 63 -9.51 -27.82 -23.83
CA LEU A 63 -8.41 -27.11 -23.16
C LEU A 63 -8.16 -27.70 -21.76
N LEU A 64 -6.92 -27.74 -21.34
CA LEU A 64 -6.54 -28.30 -20.05
C LEU A 64 -7.12 -27.51 -18.89
N ASN A 65 -7.83 -28.15 -17.99
CA ASN A 65 -8.37 -27.53 -16.79
C ASN A 65 -7.25 -26.95 -15.91
N ILE A 66 -6.10 -27.62 -15.80
CA ILE A 66 -4.96 -27.09 -15.04
C ILE A 66 -4.33 -25.86 -15.70
N ALA A 67 -4.45 -25.67 -17.00
CA ALA A 67 -3.99 -24.45 -17.68
C ALA A 67 -4.87 -23.24 -17.36
N TYR A 68 -6.19 -23.42 -17.16
CA TYR A 68 -7.09 -22.37 -16.65
C TYR A 68 -6.74 -21.96 -15.22
N VAL A 69 -6.32 -22.92 -14.38
CA VAL A 69 -5.82 -22.64 -13.01
C VAL A 69 -4.58 -21.79 -13.08
N ALA A 70 -3.60 -22.17 -13.92
CA ALA A 70 -2.36 -21.42 -14.09
C ALA A 70 -2.60 -20.01 -14.66
N GLU A 71 -3.46 -19.86 -15.66
CA GLU A 71 -3.85 -18.56 -16.24
C GLU A 71 -4.47 -17.66 -15.18
N SER A 72 -5.43 -18.16 -14.41
CA SER A 72 -6.08 -17.39 -13.36
C SER A 72 -5.10 -16.99 -12.25
N ALA A 73 -4.16 -17.87 -11.89
CA ALA A 73 -3.11 -17.58 -10.91
C ALA A 73 -2.16 -16.49 -11.41
N LEU A 74 -1.75 -16.52 -12.69
CA LEU A 74 -0.92 -15.49 -13.30
C LEU A 74 -1.62 -14.13 -13.31
N ILE A 75 -2.93 -14.08 -13.64
CA ILE A 75 -3.70 -12.83 -13.60
C ILE A 75 -3.78 -12.29 -12.18
N LEU A 76 -4.00 -13.13 -11.16
CA LEU A 76 -4.03 -12.70 -9.77
C LEU A 76 -2.66 -12.19 -9.30
N ALA A 77 -1.56 -12.85 -9.73
CA ALA A 77 -0.20 -12.38 -9.44
C ALA A 77 0.06 -11.00 -10.05
N GLU A 78 -0.35 -10.79 -11.30
CA GLU A 78 -0.28 -9.48 -11.97
C GLU A 78 -1.15 -8.43 -11.24
N TYR A 79 -2.36 -8.80 -10.84
CA TYR A 79 -3.30 -7.91 -10.14
C TYR A 79 -2.79 -7.45 -8.77
N TYR A 80 -1.93 -8.24 -8.15
CA TYR A 80 -1.29 -7.83 -6.90
C TYR A 80 -0.52 -6.52 -7.05
N ASP A 81 0.08 -6.31 -8.22
CA ASP A 81 0.84 -5.11 -8.53
C ASP A 81 0.03 -4.05 -9.28
N ILE A 82 -0.81 -4.43 -10.25
CA ILE A 82 -1.48 -3.46 -11.12
C ILE A 82 -2.92 -3.15 -10.73
N TYR A 83 -3.61 -4.05 -9.96
CA TYR A 83 -5.01 -3.89 -9.62
C TYR A 83 -5.36 -4.36 -8.20
N PRO A 84 -4.67 -3.85 -7.15
CA PRO A 84 -4.95 -4.24 -5.76
C PRO A 84 -6.36 -3.83 -5.29
N HIS A 85 -6.94 -2.78 -5.89
CA HIS A 85 -8.29 -2.32 -5.54
C HIS A 85 -9.41 -3.27 -5.99
N GLY A 86 -9.12 -4.24 -6.84
CA GLY A 86 -10.07 -5.28 -7.24
C GLY A 86 -10.17 -6.42 -6.25
N ASP A 87 -9.43 -6.39 -5.16
CA ASP A 87 -9.47 -7.43 -4.13
C ASP A 87 -10.75 -7.33 -3.30
N ASP A 88 -11.74 -8.08 -3.75
CA ASP A 88 -13.05 -8.23 -3.10
C ASP A 88 -13.17 -9.60 -2.41
N ARG A 89 -12.05 -10.26 -2.13
CA ARG A 89 -12.09 -11.53 -1.45
C ARG A 89 -12.73 -11.36 -0.09
N VAL A 90 -13.80 -12.13 0.17
CA VAL A 90 -14.28 -12.32 1.52
C VAL A 90 -13.26 -13.17 2.25
N VAL A 91 -12.21 -12.54 2.73
CA VAL A 91 -11.31 -13.14 3.71
C VAL A 91 -12.17 -13.31 4.95
N GLY A 92 -12.50 -14.55 5.30
CA GLY A 92 -13.52 -14.86 6.31
C GLY A 92 -13.36 -14.02 7.55
N ILE A 93 -14.43 -13.32 7.94
CA ILE A 93 -14.67 -12.49 9.15
C ILE A 93 -13.45 -11.80 9.81
N VAL A 94 -12.26 -11.92 9.24
CA VAL A 94 -11.03 -11.29 9.66
C VAL A 94 -10.48 -10.59 8.44
N ASP A 95 -10.49 -9.32 8.54
CA ASP A 95 -9.58 -8.29 8.18
C ASP A 95 -10.05 -7.34 7.08
N ARG A 96 -10.79 -6.34 7.54
CA ARG A 96 -10.53 -5.01 6.97
C ARG A 96 -9.04 -4.79 7.10
N PRO A 97 -8.36 -4.31 6.05
CA PRO A 97 -6.93 -4.08 6.14
C PRO A 97 -6.63 -3.25 7.39
N ILE A 98 -5.69 -3.70 8.20
CA ILE A 98 -5.23 -2.95 9.36
C ILE A 98 -4.32 -1.85 8.83
N ILE A 99 -4.89 -0.64 8.73
CA ILE A 99 -4.25 0.49 8.07
C ILE A 99 -3.58 1.36 9.11
N ALA A 100 -2.29 1.57 8.97
CA ALA A 100 -1.53 2.57 9.70
C ALA A 100 -1.27 3.80 8.84
N LEU A 101 -1.44 4.99 9.42
CA LEU A 101 -1.11 6.26 8.79
C LEU A 101 0.08 6.92 9.49
N ASP A 102 1.01 7.44 8.71
CA ASP A 102 1.88 8.49 9.23
C ASP A 102 1.10 9.79 9.44
N ILE A 103 1.67 10.73 10.17
CA ILE A 103 1.00 11.97 10.54
C ILE A 103 1.53 13.15 9.73
N ASP A 104 2.83 13.41 9.82
CA ASP A 104 3.44 14.59 9.22
C ASP A 104 3.49 14.45 7.70
N ASP A 105 3.00 15.44 6.99
CA ASP A 105 2.89 15.49 5.53
C ASP A 105 2.10 14.32 4.88
N VAL A 106 1.35 13.59 5.72
CA VAL A 106 0.32 12.62 5.30
C VAL A 106 -1.07 13.12 5.70
N VAL A 107 -1.36 13.29 6.98
CA VAL A 107 -2.65 13.81 7.47
C VAL A 107 -2.57 15.26 7.93
N LEU A 108 -1.43 15.71 8.45
CA LEU A 108 -1.17 17.07 8.89
C LEU A 108 -0.06 17.71 8.05
N ASP A 109 -0.23 18.99 7.69
CA ASP A 109 0.72 19.77 6.91
C ASP A 109 1.83 20.35 7.81
N PHE A 110 2.78 19.49 8.14
CA PHE A 110 3.92 19.87 8.97
C PHE A 110 4.84 20.85 8.23
N LYS A 111 5.21 20.50 7.00
CA LYS A 111 6.18 21.30 6.22
C LYS A 111 5.74 22.74 6.04
N SER A 112 4.54 22.96 5.52
CA SER A 112 4.07 24.34 5.27
C SER A 112 3.87 25.12 6.58
N ALA A 113 3.42 24.46 7.65
CA ALA A 113 3.29 25.10 8.96
C ALA A 113 4.66 25.51 9.52
N PHE A 114 5.67 24.65 9.39
CA PHE A 114 7.04 24.95 9.79
C PHE A 114 7.61 26.13 8.98
N GLU A 115 7.54 26.05 7.64
CA GLU A 115 8.08 27.06 6.76
C GLU A 115 7.43 28.44 6.97
N LYS A 116 6.16 28.48 7.26
CA LYS A 116 5.42 29.71 7.58
C LYS A 116 5.92 30.38 8.85
N ARG A 117 6.30 29.58 9.87
CA ARG A 117 6.67 30.10 11.19
C ARG A 117 8.17 30.37 11.33
N PHE A 118 9.02 29.54 10.74
CA PHE A 118 10.46 29.52 10.95
C PHE A 118 11.30 29.79 9.67
N GLY A 119 10.64 29.91 8.52
CA GLY A 119 11.31 30.04 7.23
C GLY A 119 11.55 28.69 6.56
N LYS A 120 12.09 28.73 5.35
CA LYS A 120 12.26 27.56 4.51
C LYS A 120 13.01 26.43 5.24
N LEU A 121 12.42 25.25 5.23
CA LEU A 121 13.05 24.03 5.71
C LEU A 121 14.10 23.59 4.70
N ASN A 122 15.37 23.63 5.05
CA ASN A 122 16.43 23.17 4.17
C ASN A 122 16.47 21.64 4.16
N GLU A 123 16.64 21.04 2.98
CA GLU A 123 16.89 19.62 2.76
C GLU A 123 15.98 18.66 3.57
N TYR A 124 14.70 18.84 3.38
CA TYR A 124 13.67 18.07 4.05
C TYR A 124 13.84 16.56 3.80
N TRP A 125 14.11 15.80 4.86
CA TRP A 125 14.22 14.33 4.86
C TRP A 125 15.44 13.71 4.15
N ASP A 126 16.48 14.43 3.89
CA ASP A 126 17.72 13.86 3.33
C ASP A 126 18.65 13.19 4.37
N GLY A 127 18.27 13.26 5.66
CA GLY A 127 19.10 12.75 6.75
C GLY A 127 20.20 13.71 7.18
N SER A 128 20.18 14.97 6.71
CA SER A 128 21.20 15.96 7.06
C SER A 128 21.09 16.39 8.52
N TYR A 129 22.21 16.84 9.06
CA TYR A 129 22.33 17.36 10.42
C TYR A 129 21.47 18.61 10.67
N GLU A 130 21.14 19.35 9.63
CA GLU A 130 20.39 20.61 9.70
C GLU A 130 18.91 20.39 10.08
N ILE A 131 18.30 19.28 9.68
CA ILE A 131 16.93 18.92 10.08
C ILE A 131 16.83 18.75 11.60
N SER A 132 17.80 18.09 12.22
CA SER A 132 17.80 17.93 13.68
C SER A 132 17.90 19.26 14.42
N TYR A 133 18.61 20.23 13.86
CA TYR A 133 18.69 21.58 14.38
C TYR A 133 17.35 22.31 14.29
N ASP A 134 16.68 22.21 13.16
CA ASP A 134 15.37 22.83 12.96
C ASP A 134 14.29 22.22 13.84
N LEU A 135 14.27 20.90 14.01
CA LEU A 135 13.36 20.23 14.94
C LEU A 135 13.60 20.64 16.42
N ASN A 136 14.82 20.96 16.81
CA ASN A 136 15.10 21.46 18.15
C ASN A 136 14.43 22.82 18.42
N LYS A 137 14.19 23.66 17.41
CA LYS A 137 13.48 24.95 17.56
C LYS A 137 12.04 24.75 18.05
N ILE A 138 11.40 23.67 17.63
CA ILE A 138 9.98 23.42 17.90
C ILE A 138 9.76 22.35 18.98
N LYS A 139 10.81 21.69 19.46
CA LYS A 139 10.70 20.56 20.43
C LYS A 139 9.82 20.87 21.65
N ASN A 140 9.86 22.11 22.13
CA ASN A 140 9.10 22.56 23.29
C ASN A 140 7.94 23.49 22.93
N ASP A 141 7.62 23.64 21.65
CA ASP A 141 6.57 24.53 21.17
C ASP A 141 5.22 23.77 21.09
N LYS A 142 4.54 23.65 22.23
CA LYS A 142 3.22 23.01 22.29
C LYS A 142 2.23 23.65 21.32
N GLU A 143 2.25 24.97 21.21
CA GLU A 143 1.31 25.70 20.34
C GLU A 143 1.48 25.29 18.87
N PHE A 144 2.72 25.14 18.40
CA PHE A 144 3.00 24.66 17.06
C PHE A 144 2.42 23.26 16.85
N TRP A 145 2.75 22.32 17.73
CA TRP A 145 2.38 20.91 17.55
C TRP A 145 0.88 20.60 17.73
N THR A 146 0.16 21.46 18.45
CA THR A 146 -1.29 21.28 18.66
C THR A 146 -2.16 22.06 17.66
N ASN A 147 -1.53 22.77 16.69
CA ASN A 147 -2.23 23.59 15.71
C ASN A 147 -1.76 23.34 14.26
N LEU A 148 -1.13 22.20 13.99
CA LEU A 148 -0.82 21.82 12.61
C LEU A 148 -2.12 21.65 11.82
N PRO A 149 -2.25 22.25 10.62
CA PRO A 149 -3.46 22.16 9.82
C PRO A 149 -3.59 20.77 9.18
N VAL A 150 -4.81 20.41 8.81
CA VAL A 150 -5.06 19.18 8.04
C VAL A 150 -4.50 19.35 6.64
N LEU A 151 -3.71 18.37 6.21
CA LEU A 151 -3.27 18.23 4.81
C LEU A 151 -4.26 17.35 4.03
N ASN A 152 -4.50 16.14 4.55
CA ASN A 152 -5.46 15.21 3.97
C ASN A 152 -6.32 14.60 5.07
N LYS A 153 -7.63 14.56 4.85
CA LYS A 153 -8.56 13.85 5.74
C LYS A 153 -8.86 12.49 5.13
N PRO A 154 -8.61 11.38 5.84
CA PRO A 154 -8.95 10.06 5.32
C PRO A 154 -10.46 9.89 5.22
N THR A 155 -10.90 9.18 4.16
CA THR A 155 -12.31 8.78 3.96
C THR A 155 -12.63 7.42 4.61
N PHE A 156 -11.65 6.84 5.28
CA PHE A 156 -11.72 5.58 5.99
C PHE A 156 -11.25 5.74 7.44
N GLU A 157 -11.56 4.76 8.29
CA GLU A 157 -11.10 4.72 9.68
C GLU A 157 -9.72 4.01 9.73
N PRO A 158 -8.63 4.72 10.06
CA PRO A 158 -7.34 4.07 10.25
C PRO A 158 -7.36 3.24 11.54
N ALA A 159 -6.65 2.11 11.53
CA ALA A 159 -6.48 1.32 12.74
C ALA A 159 -5.56 2.02 13.77
N MET A 160 -4.61 2.81 13.27
CA MET A 160 -3.66 3.56 14.11
C MET A 160 -2.94 4.64 13.34
N TYR A 161 -2.30 5.54 14.09
CA TYR A 161 -1.28 6.46 13.60
C TYR A 161 0.09 6.03 14.11
N ILE A 162 1.12 6.06 13.24
CA ILE A 162 2.51 5.76 13.61
C ILE A 162 3.40 6.89 13.12
N THR A 163 3.99 7.64 14.05
CA THR A 163 4.80 8.83 13.73
C THR A 163 6.17 8.79 14.40
N SER A 164 7.12 9.57 13.86
CA SER A 164 8.48 9.71 14.42
C SER A 164 8.66 11.07 15.11
N ARG A 165 7.73 11.46 15.96
CA ARG A 165 7.77 12.74 16.70
C ARG A 165 8.45 12.58 18.07
N SER A 166 9.41 13.45 18.39
CA SER A 166 10.10 13.47 19.69
C SER A 166 9.49 14.50 20.66
N ILE A 167 8.16 14.46 20.80
CA ILE A 167 7.37 15.35 21.67
C ILE A 167 6.41 14.52 22.51
N PRO A 168 5.79 15.10 23.56
CA PRO A 168 4.74 14.41 24.32
C PRO A 168 3.60 13.95 23.39
N ILE A 169 3.25 12.67 23.45
CA ILE A 169 2.23 12.04 22.58
C ILE A 169 0.86 12.71 22.73
N GLU A 170 0.59 13.30 23.90
CA GLU A 170 -0.64 14.01 24.19
C GLU A 170 -0.85 15.22 23.27
N TRP A 171 0.22 15.89 22.87
CA TRP A 171 0.13 17.02 21.93
C TRP A 171 -0.28 16.56 20.52
N THR A 172 0.22 15.41 20.11
CA THR A 172 -0.19 14.79 18.86
C THR A 172 -1.68 14.41 18.89
N LYS A 173 -2.12 13.75 19.97
CA LYS A 173 -3.53 13.39 20.14
C LYS A 173 -4.45 14.62 20.22
N GLU A 174 -4.03 15.66 20.93
CA GLU A 174 -4.74 16.94 21.02
C GLU A 174 -4.93 17.57 19.63
N ASN A 175 -3.88 17.58 18.81
CA ASN A 175 -3.95 18.13 17.45
C ASN A 175 -4.89 17.31 16.56
N LEU A 176 -4.74 15.98 16.50
CA LEU A 176 -5.61 15.11 15.70
C LEU A 176 -7.09 15.29 16.06
N GLN A 177 -7.40 15.32 17.36
CA GLN A 177 -8.75 15.53 17.86
C GLN A 177 -9.28 16.93 17.47
N LYS A 178 -8.48 17.98 17.68
CA LYS A 178 -8.84 19.36 17.36
C LYS A 178 -9.14 19.54 15.87
N MET A 179 -8.41 18.83 15.02
CA MET A 179 -8.58 18.87 13.56
C MET A 179 -9.70 17.97 13.06
N GLY A 180 -10.41 17.26 13.94
CA GLY A 180 -11.52 16.38 13.57
C GLY A 180 -11.10 15.20 12.70
N LEU A 181 -9.89 14.70 12.93
CA LEU A 181 -9.39 13.48 12.31
C LEU A 181 -9.94 12.23 13.03
N PRO A 182 -10.02 11.07 12.38
CA PRO A 182 -10.50 9.85 12.99
C PRO A 182 -9.79 9.52 14.30
N CYS A 183 -10.54 9.08 15.30
CA CYS A 183 -9.99 8.68 16.60
C CYS A 183 -9.37 7.28 16.49
N ALA A 184 -8.04 7.19 16.60
CA ALA A 184 -7.31 5.94 16.57
C ALA A 184 -6.10 5.99 17.53
N PRO A 185 -5.56 4.84 17.97
CA PRO A 185 -4.32 4.78 18.73
C PRO A 185 -3.19 5.51 18.03
N VAL A 186 -2.33 6.19 18.79
CA VAL A 186 -1.15 6.89 18.29
C VAL A 186 0.10 6.22 18.87
N TYR A 187 1.02 5.84 18.00
CA TYR A 187 2.32 5.28 18.37
C TYR A 187 3.42 6.21 17.90
N CYS A 188 4.38 6.46 18.78
CA CYS A 188 5.57 7.25 18.48
C CYS A 188 6.79 6.32 18.44
N VAL A 189 7.56 6.39 17.37
CA VAL A 189 8.88 5.74 17.28
C VAL A 189 9.97 6.81 17.36
N PRO A 190 11.13 6.52 17.92
CA PRO A 190 12.28 7.41 17.84
C PRO A 190 12.62 7.75 16.38
N TRP A 191 13.16 8.96 16.17
CA TRP A 191 13.43 9.52 14.83
C TRP A 191 14.19 8.59 13.88
N ASN A 192 15.15 7.84 14.37
CA ASN A 192 16.01 6.95 13.56
C ASN A 192 15.61 5.48 13.64
N GLU A 193 14.44 5.17 14.18
CA GLU A 193 13.97 3.81 14.31
C GLU A 193 12.89 3.49 13.28
N SER A 194 12.89 2.22 12.84
CA SER A 194 11.90 1.72 11.89
C SER A 194 10.53 1.53 12.57
N LYS A 195 9.47 1.87 11.86
CA LYS A 195 8.08 1.62 12.28
C LYS A 195 7.69 0.13 12.26
N VAL A 196 8.52 -0.72 11.67
CA VAL A 196 8.23 -2.15 11.40
C VAL A 196 7.87 -2.93 12.66
N ALA A 197 8.54 -2.67 13.78
CA ALA A 197 8.25 -3.38 15.03
C ALA A 197 6.79 -3.20 15.47
N ILE A 198 6.30 -1.94 15.49
CA ILE A 198 4.91 -1.61 15.83
C ILE A 198 3.96 -2.19 14.79
N MET A 199 4.29 -2.07 13.50
CA MET A 199 3.45 -2.60 12.44
C MET A 199 3.26 -4.11 12.56
N LYS A 200 4.31 -4.86 12.88
CA LYS A 200 4.23 -6.32 13.09
C LYS A 200 3.47 -6.69 14.36
N GLU A 201 3.70 -5.99 15.45
CA GLU A 201 3.00 -6.22 16.73
C GLU A 201 1.48 -6.09 16.56
N HIS A 202 1.04 -5.15 15.75
CA HIS A 202 -0.38 -4.85 15.51
C HIS A 202 -0.93 -5.46 14.22
N ASN A 203 -0.18 -6.35 13.53
CA ASN A 203 -0.58 -6.99 12.28
C ASN A 203 -1.00 -5.99 11.19
N VAL A 204 -0.32 -4.84 11.10
CA VAL A 204 -0.58 -3.85 10.05
C VAL A 204 -0.37 -4.47 8.69
N SER A 205 -1.37 -4.36 7.83
CA SER A 205 -1.33 -4.87 6.46
C SER A 205 -1.04 -3.76 5.43
N VAL A 206 -1.39 -2.52 5.76
CA VAL A 206 -1.18 -1.36 4.90
C VAL A 206 -0.59 -0.21 5.69
N LEU A 207 0.52 0.36 5.23
CA LEU A 207 1.08 1.63 5.69
C LEU A 207 0.82 2.71 4.64
N ILE A 208 0.52 3.93 5.07
CA ILE A 208 0.56 5.13 4.22
C ILE A 208 1.56 6.11 4.86
N ASP A 209 2.59 6.45 4.12
CA ASP A 209 3.72 7.23 4.62
C ASP A 209 4.31 8.07 3.47
N ASP A 210 4.92 9.21 3.75
CA ASP A 210 5.54 10.06 2.76
C ASP A 210 7.07 9.85 2.66
N LYS A 211 7.66 9.11 3.64
CA LYS A 211 9.10 8.91 3.73
C LYS A 211 9.53 7.65 2.95
N PRO A 212 10.46 7.78 1.97
CA PRO A 212 10.95 6.66 1.17
C PRO A 212 11.54 5.50 1.98
N ASP A 213 12.18 5.78 3.11
CA ASP A 213 12.79 4.73 3.94
C ASP A 213 11.71 3.91 4.66
N ASN A 214 10.66 4.55 5.18
CA ASN A 214 9.52 3.86 5.77
C ASN A 214 8.79 2.99 4.73
N TYR A 215 8.67 3.50 3.49
CA TYR A 215 8.14 2.71 2.37
C TYR A 215 8.97 1.45 2.10
N LYS A 216 10.31 1.60 1.99
CA LYS A 216 11.21 0.45 1.77
C LYS A 216 11.12 -0.55 2.91
N ASP A 217 11.14 -0.07 4.14
CA ASP A 217 11.05 -0.91 5.34
C ASP A 217 9.75 -1.72 5.37
N ALA A 218 8.62 -1.07 5.09
CA ALA A 218 7.32 -1.75 5.04
C ALA A 218 7.32 -2.85 3.97
N VAL A 219 7.68 -2.52 2.73
CA VAL A 219 7.69 -3.45 1.60
C VAL A 219 8.63 -4.63 1.83
N ASN A 220 9.85 -4.37 2.34
CA ASN A 220 10.82 -5.42 2.65
C ASN A 220 10.35 -6.38 3.76
N ASN A 221 9.36 -5.97 4.55
CA ASN A 221 8.76 -6.77 5.62
C ASN A 221 7.36 -7.32 5.25
N GLY A 222 6.98 -7.29 3.96
CA GLY A 222 5.73 -7.86 3.47
C GLY A 222 4.48 -7.03 3.80
N ILE A 223 4.66 -5.75 4.19
CA ILE A 223 3.57 -4.82 4.47
C ILE A 223 3.34 -3.98 3.23
N PHE A 224 2.10 -3.95 2.74
CA PHE A 224 1.77 -3.08 1.61
C PHE A 224 1.95 -1.61 2.01
N CYS A 225 2.57 -0.80 1.14
CA CYS A 225 2.77 0.61 1.43
C CYS A 225 2.33 1.49 0.26
N TYR A 226 1.52 2.50 0.57
CA TYR A 226 1.32 3.65 -0.30
C TYR A 226 2.30 4.75 0.07
N LEU A 227 2.96 5.32 -0.92
CA LEU A 227 3.80 6.51 -0.75
C LEU A 227 2.94 7.75 -1.02
N MET A 228 2.71 8.57 0.00
CA MET A 228 2.08 9.88 -0.16
C MET A 228 3.02 10.79 -0.95
N ASP A 229 2.51 11.34 -2.05
CA ASP A 229 3.29 12.20 -2.92
C ASP A 229 3.64 13.52 -2.24
N SER A 230 4.94 13.79 -2.11
CA SER A 230 5.47 15.00 -1.48
C SER A 230 6.67 15.53 -2.26
N PRO A 231 6.95 16.85 -2.21
CA PRO A 231 8.12 17.42 -2.90
C PRO A 231 9.44 16.74 -2.57
N HIS A 232 9.64 16.28 -1.33
CA HIS A 232 10.89 15.66 -0.88
C HIS A 232 11.09 14.23 -1.36
N ASN A 233 10.04 13.57 -1.89
CA ASN A 233 10.13 12.17 -2.32
C ASN A 233 9.94 11.95 -3.83
N LYS A 234 9.90 13.02 -4.63
CA LYS A 234 9.75 12.97 -6.10
C LYS A 234 10.83 12.15 -6.80
N TRP A 235 12.03 12.15 -6.26
CA TRP A 235 13.18 11.40 -6.79
C TRP A 235 13.04 9.89 -6.60
N PHE A 236 12.25 9.46 -5.63
CA PHE A 236 12.09 8.05 -5.29
C PHE A 236 11.00 7.41 -6.16
N LYS A 237 11.39 6.41 -6.95
CA LYS A 237 10.48 5.73 -7.87
C LYS A 237 9.77 4.57 -7.18
N VAL A 238 8.45 4.56 -7.27
CA VAL A 238 7.57 3.47 -6.87
C VAL A 238 6.63 3.16 -8.02
N PRO A 239 6.01 1.97 -8.07
CA PRO A 239 4.93 1.69 -9.00
C PRO A 239 3.85 2.78 -8.92
N GLU A 240 3.29 3.20 -10.06
CA GLU A 240 2.35 4.33 -10.14
C GLU A 240 1.15 4.16 -9.20
N HIS A 241 0.59 2.95 -9.13
CA HIS A 241 -0.54 2.63 -8.25
C HIS A 241 -0.22 2.66 -6.75
N ARG A 242 1.05 2.76 -6.37
CA ARG A 242 1.49 2.91 -4.97
C ARG A 242 1.80 4.35 -4.59
N ARG A 243 1.77 5.29 -5.53
CA ARG A 243 1.94 6.72 -5.27
C ARG A 243 0.58 7.39 -5.25
N ILE A 244 0.23 7.97 -4.12
CA ILE A 244 -1.07 8.62 -3.92
C ILE A 244 -0.90 10.09 -3.59
N THR A 245 -1.89 10.91 -3.91
CA THR A 245 -1.89 12.36 -3.69
C THR A 245 -2.92 12.80 -2.64
N ASN A 246 -3.76 11.88 -2.17
CA ASN A 246 -4.78 12.13 -1.15
C ASN A 246 -5.14 10.83 -0.43
N LEU A 247 -6.01 10.91 0.58
CA LEU A 247 -6.48 9.79 1.37
C LEU A 247 -7.94 9.39 1.03
N ASP A 248 -8.40 9.67 -0.20
CA ASP A 248 -9.70 9.20 -0.69
C ASP A 248 -9.53 7.78 -1.28
N LEU A 249 -9.32 6.83 -0.39
CA LEU A 249 -9.09 5.42 -0.72
C LEU A 249 -10.28 4.57 -0.24
N LYS A 250 -10.59 3.54 -1.01
CA LYS A 250 -11.59 2.52 -0.64
C LYS A 250 -10.85 1.21 -0.34
N PHE A 251 -10.99 0.71 0.87
CA PHE A 251 -10.42 -0.53 1.35
C PHE A 251 -11.49 -1.57 1.62
#